data_4ed9589fb99a7e56767c4cf5d31ed913
#
_entry.id   4ed9589fb99a7e56767c4cf5d31ed913
#
_cell.length_a   1.000
_cell.length_b   1.000
_cell.length_c   1.000
_cell.angle_alpha   90.00
_cell.angle_beta   90.00
_cell.angle_gamma   90.00
#
_symmetry.space_group_name_H-M   'P 1'
#
loop_
_entity.id
_entity.type
_entity.pdbx_description
1 polymer ?
#
loop_
_entity_poly.entity_id
_entity_poly.type
_entity_poly.pdbx_seq_one_letter_code
_entity_poly.pdbx_strand_id
1 'polypeptide(L)'
;TNDFALTILFGIKKFLAWIGIPSHMLDKMDELLFLIVIVIIAFIVAGIVHAVLVHLAKKILKRKRVGFFESMFKYSVFRKLTAIIPPLMVSALLPFAFSKDSAWFILSEKITWIYFFIALIISVNAILNTVGDELKKNKQLKNRPMKGFIQIFRVVFYCVVVMVIIS
;
A
#
# COMPACT_ATOMS: atom_id res chain seq x y z
N THR A 1 14.89 2.80 22.96
CA THR A 1 14.08 2.94 21.72
C THR A 1 12.58 2.93 22.00
N ASN A 2 12.13 2.57 23.19
CA ASN A 2 10.69 2.54 23.55
C ASN A 2 10.12 3.91 23.98
N ASP A 3 10.96 4.92 24.25
CA ASP A 3 10.49 6.20 24.82
C ASP A 3 9.56 6.98 23.89
N PHE A 4 9.82 6.96 22.58
CA PHE A 4 8.96 7.66 21.60
C PHE A 4 7.58 7.02 21.51
N ALA A 5 7.52 5.69 21.47
CA ALA A 5 6.26 4.94 21.45
C ALA A 5 5.46 5.16 22.73
N LEU A 6 6.12 5.13 23.90
CA LEU A 6 5.50 5.41 25.19
C LEU A 6 4.98 6.84 25.31
N THR A 7 5.70 7.81 24.77
CA THR A 7 5.28 9.23 24.76
C THR A 7 4.01 9.42 23.93
N ILE A 8 3.92 8.80 22.74
CA ILE A 8 2.72 8.84 21.89
C ILE A 8 1.55 8.15 22.60
N LEU A 9 1.78 6.98 23.17
CA LEU A 9 0.76 6.20 23.88
C LEU A 9 0.21 6.98 25.08
N PHE A 10 1.08 7.64 25.84
CA PHE A 10 0.69 8.49 26.96
C PHE A 10 -0.14 9.70 26.51
N GLY A 11 0.24 10.35 25.40
CA GLY A 11 -0.53 11.43 24.79
C GLY A 11 -1.93 11.00 24.36
N ILE A 12 -2.02 9.82 23.70
CA ILE A 12 -3.30 9.26 23.26
C ILE A 12 -4.17 8.85 24.45
N LYS A 13 -3.60 8.20 25.48
CA LYS A 13 -4.33 7.86 26.70
C LYS A 13 -4.91 9.10 27.40
N LYS A 14 -4.12 10.17 27.48
CA LYS A 14 -4.54 11.44 28.06
C LYS A 14 -5.69 12.07 27.28
N PHE A 15 -5.64 12.02 25.95
CA PHE A 15 -6.70 12.50 25.07
C PHE A 15 -7.99 11.66 25.19
N LEU A 16 -7.85 10.34 25.24
CA LEU A 16 -9.01 9.42 25.39
C LEU A 16 -9.64 9.50 26.79
N ALA A 17 -8.83 9.69 27.83
CA ALA A 17 -9.32 9.96 29.17
C ALA A 17 -10.06 11.30 29.24
N TRP A 18 -9.65 12.31 28.48
CA TRP A 18 -10.35 13.59 28.37
C TRP A 18 -11.72 13.45 27.67
N ILE A 19 -11.86 12.51 26.73
CA ILE A 19 -13.14 12.16 26.07
C ILE A 19 -14.08 11.34 27.00
N GLY A 20 -13.57 10.90 28.17
CA GLY A 20 -14.40 10.19 29.15
C GLY A 20 -14.32 8.65 29.11
N ILE A 21 -13.29 8.09 28.46
CA ILE A 21 -13.05 6.65 28.46
C ILE A 21 -12.35 6.24 29.76
N PRO A 22 -12.91 5.30 30.54
CA PRO A 22 -12.34 4.91 31.83
C PRO A 22 -10.99 4.22 31.69
N SER A 23 -10.04 4.52 32.59
CA SER A 23 -8.66 4.06 32.53
C SER A 23 -8.49 2.54 32.48
N HIS A 24 -9.37 1.77 33.14
CA HIS A 24 -9.33 0.31 33.13
C HIS A 24 -9.64 -0.32 31.76
N MET A 25 -10.36 0.39 30.88
CA MET A 25 -10.53 -0.01 29.47
C MET A 25 -9.32 0.34 28.64
N LEU A 26 -8.66 1.47 28.90
CA LEU A 26 -7.47 1.91 28.18
C LEU A 26 -6.31 0.91 28.33
N ASP A 27 -6.12 0.34 29.50
CA ASP A 27 -5.03 -0.62 29.75
C ASP A 27 -5.23 -1.96 29.02
N LYS A 28 -6.47 -2.39 28.81
CA LYS A 28 -6.79 -3.59 28.01
C LYS A 28 -6.78 -3.36 26.51
N MET A 29 -6.87 -2.11 26.08
CA MET A 29 -6.98 -1.72 24.66
C MET A 29 -5.67 -1.14 24.11
N ASP A 30 -4.58 -1.10 24.89
CA ASP A 30 -3.32 -0.48 24.51
C ASP A 30 -2.79 -0.97 23.17
N GLU A 31 -2.76 -2.28 22.97
CA GLU A 31 -2.27 -2.89 21.73
C GLU A 31 -3.15 -2.52 20.53
N LEU A 32 -4.46 -2.54 20.71
CA LEU A 32 -5.43 -2.23 19.65
C LEU A 32 -5.42 -0.75 19.27
N LEU A 33 -5.32 0.14 20.27
CA LEU A 33 -5.18 1.58 20.04
C LEU A 33 -3.88 1.90 19.30
N PHE A 34 -2.79 1.24 19.66
CA PHE A 34 -1.50 1.41 19.00
C PHE A 34 -1.57 0.98 17.53
N LEU A 35 -2.25 -0.14 17.24
CA LEU A 35 -2.48 -0.62 15.89
C LEU A 35 -3.25 0.42 15.06
N ILE A 36 -4.34 0.97 15.61
CA ILE A 36 -5.15 2.00 14.93
C ILE A 36 -4.28 3.21 14.58
N VAL A 37 -3.44 3.68 15.49
CA VAL A 37 -2.55 4.81 15.24
C VAL A 37 -1.54 4.50 14.15
N ILE A 38 -0.93 3.32 14.16
CA ILE A 38 0.00 2.88 13.11
C ILE A 38 -0.70 2.89 11.75
N VAL A 39 -1.92 2.35 11.67
CA VAL A 39 -2.69 2.32 10.42
C VAL A 39 -3.00 3.73 9.94
N ILE A 40 -3.44 4.63 10.83
CA ILE A 40 -3.73 6.03 10.47
C ILE A 40 -2.46 6.71 9.92
N ILE A 41 -1.32 6.57 10.60
CA ILE A 41 -0.04 7.14 10.15
C ILE A 41 0.35 6.58 8.78
N ALA A 42 0.21 5.27 8.56
CA ALA A 42 0.51 4.62 7.30
C ALA A 42 -0.35 5.18 6.14
N PHE A 43 -1.63 5.42 6.37
CA PHE A 43 -2.52 6.02 5.36
C PHE A 43 -2.20 7.50 5.11
N ILE A 44 -1.84 8.28 6.12
CA ILE A 44 -1.41 9.69 5.96
C ILE A 44 -0.15 9.74 5.10
N VAL A 45 0.85 8.93 5.41
CA VAL A 45 2.10 8.86 4.64
C VAL A 45 1.82 8.45 3.19
N ALA A 46 0.98 7.43 2.97
CA ALA A 46 0.58 7.01 1.63
C ALA A 46 -0.11 8.15 0.85
N GLY A 47 -0.97 8.93 1.51
CA GLY A 47 -1.62 10.10 0.93
C GLY A 47 -0.63 11.19 0.50
N ILE A 48 0.36 11.48 1.34
CA ILE A 48 1.42 12.45 1.04
C ILE A 48 2.25 11.97 -0.16
N VAL A 49 2.70 10.71 -0.16
CA VAL A 49 3.47 10.14 -1.26
C VAL A 49 2.66 10.14 -2.56
N HIS A 50 1.37 9.80 -2.48
CA HIS A 50 0.47 9.88 -3.64
C HIS A 50 0.40 11.30 -4.22
N ALA A 51 0.19 12.30 -3.37
CA ALA A 51 0.12 13.71 -3.81
C ALA A 51 1.43 14.16 -4.47
N VAL A 52 2.57 13.80 -3.89
CA VAL A 52 3.90 14.09 -4.44
C VAL A 52 4.10 13.41 -5.80
N LEU A 53 3.80 12.11 -5.91
CA LEU A 53 3.94 11.38 -7.17
C LEU A 53 3.05 11.94 -8.28
N VAL A 54 1.80 12.25 -7.98
CA VAL A 54 0.87 12.84 -8.95
C VAL A 54 1.32 14.25 -9.35
N HIS A 55 1.82 15.05 -8.42
CA HIS A 55 2.35 16.38 -8.72
C HIS A 55 3.57 16.33 -9.63
N LEU A 56 4.53 15.46 -9.32
CA LEU A 56 5.72 15.23 -10.15
C LEU A 56 5.34 14.71 -11.54
N ALA A 57 4.44 13.74 -11.63
CA ALA A 57 3.98 13.20 -12.89
C ALA A 57 3.29 14.26 -13.76
N LYS A 58 2.43 15.10 -13.18
CA LYS A 58 1.80 16.24 -13.89
C LYS A 58 2.82 17.27 -14.36
N LYS A 59 3.87 17.53 -13.58
CA LYS A 59 4.96 18.45 -13.95
C LYS A 59 5.76 17.93 -15.15
N ILE A 60 6.04 16.62 -15.19
CA ILE A 60 6.71 15.96 -16.32
C ILE A 60 5.84 15.98 -17.56
N LEU A 61 4.54 15.72 -17.41
CA LEU A 61 3.58 15.73 -18.53
C LEU A 61 3.48 17.10 -19.21
N LYS A 62 3.56 18.19 -18.44
CA LYS A 62 3.58 19.55 -18.98
C LYS A 62 4.82 19.86 -19.81
N ARG A 63 5.96 19.20 -19.50
CA ARG A 63 7.24 19.41 -20.21
C ARG A 63 7.41 18.56 -21.46
N LYS A 64 6.87 17.35 -21.48
CA LYS A 64 6.95 16.43 -22.64
C LYS A 64 5.58 15.73 -22.76
N ARG A 65 4.93 15.87 -23.92
CA ARG A 65 3.73 15.08 -24.29
C ARG A 65 4.14 13.62 -24.50
N VAL A 66 4.35 12.88 -23.44
CA VAL A 66 4.64 11.44 -23.49
C VAL A 66 3.32 10.71 -23.27
N GLY A 67 2.76 10.12 -24.32
CA GLY A 67 1.48 9.40 -24.28
C GLY A 67 1.44 8.30 -23.20
N PHE A 68 2.61 7.75 -22.85
CA PHE A 68 2.75 6.78 -21.77
C PHE A 68 2.24 7.29 -20.42
N PHE A 69 2.58 8.53 -20.03
CA PHE A 69 2.09 9.11 -18.78
C PHE A 69 0.58 9.35 -18.78
N GLU A 70 0.01 9.71 -19.94
CA GLU A 70 -1.43 9.84 -20.10
C GLU A 70 -2.14 8.51 -19.83
N SER A 71 -1.62 7.43 -20.39
CA SER A 71 -2.11 6.07 -20.13
C SER A 71 -1.96 5.66 -18.67
N MET A 72 -0.86 6.03 -17.98
CA MET A 72 -0.69 5.81 -16.54
C MET A 72 -1.76 6.52 -15.70
N PHE A 73 -2.13 7.74 -16.05
CA PHE A 73 -3.24 8.45 -15.39
C PHE A 73 -4.59 7.77 -15.64
N LYS A 74 -4.86 7.38 -16.90
CA LYS A 74 -6.09 6.67 -17.29
C LYS A 74 -6.33 5.42 -16.44
N TYR A 75 -5.29 4.62 -16.19
CA TYR A 75 -5.39 3.40 -15.38
C TYR A 75 -5.17 3.62 -13.89
N SER A 76 -5.06 4.89 -13.46
CA SER A 76 -4.82 5.25 -12.05
C SER A 76 -3.61 4.51 -11.44
N VAL A 77 -2.54 4.30 -12.23
CA VAL A 77 -1.35 3.54 -11.83
C VAL A 77 -0.74 4.15 -10.57
N PHE A 78 -0.62 5.47 -10.49
CA PHE A 78 -0.05 6.16 -9.33
C PHE A 78 -0.81 5.86 -8.04
N ARG A 79 -2.16 5.88 -8.07
CA ARG A 79 -2.99 5.58 -6.91
C ARG A 79 -2.86 4.12 -6.47
N LYS A 80 -2.76 3.20 -7.43
CA LYS A 80 -2.61 1.77 -7.16
C LYS A 80 -1.23 1.44 -6.63
N LEU A 81 -0.18 2.06 -7.15
CA LEU A 81 1.18 1.91 -6.63
C LEU A 81 1.31 2.43 -5.19
N THR A 82 0.71 3.58 -4.90
CA THR A 82 0.72 4.12 -3.53
C THR A 82 -0.08 3.29 -2.54
N ALA A 83 -1.02 2.46 -2.99
CA ALA A 83 -1.74 1.52 -2.13
C ALA A 83 -0.84 0.40 -1.55
N ILE A 84 0.38 0.23 -2.06
CA ILE A 84 1.38 -0.70 -1.51
C ILE A 84 2.06 -0.11 -0.26
N ILE A 85 2.07 1.22 -0.10
CA ILE A 85 2.77 1.89 0.99
C ILE A 85 2.19 1.60 2.38
N PRO A 86 0.86 1.65 2.60
CA PRO A 86 0.29 1.38 3.91
C PRO A 86 0.69 0.03 4.49
N PRO A 87 0.57 -1.11 3.79
CA PRO A 87 0.95 -2.39 4.36
C PRO A 87 2.46 -2.50 4.62
N LEU A 88 3.32 -1.89 3.81
CA LEU A 88 4.76 -1.85 4.07
C LEU A 88 5.08 -1.04 5.33
N MET A 89 4.42 0.10 5.53
CA MET A 89 4.58 0.92 6.73
C MET A 89 4.08 0.19 7.98
N VAL A 90 2.91 -0.44 7.89
CA VAL A 90 2.35 -1.22 9.00
C VAL A 90 3.29 -2.38 9.35
N SER A 91 3.75 -3.18 8.38
CA SER A 91 4.68 -4.28 8.60
C SER A 91 5.99 -3.82 9.26
N ALA A 92 6.52 -2.66 8.87
CA ALA A 92 7.74 -2.10 9.44
C ALA A 92 7.55 -1.58 10.88
N LEU A 93 6.35 -1.09 11.22
CA LEU A 93 6.06 -0.50 12.53
C LEU A 93 5.51 -1.50 13.55
N LEU A 94 4.91 -2.60 13.10
CA LEU A 94 4.36 -3.65 13.97
C LEU A 94 5.36 -4.17 15.03
N PRO A 95 6.63 -4.47 14.71
CA PRO A 95 7.58 -4.98 15.70
C PRO A 95 7.96 -3.97 16.79
N PHE A 96 7.69 -2.67 16.57
CA PHE A 96 7.92 -1.62 17.58
C PHE A 96 6.73 -1.47 18.53
N ALA A 97 5.55 -1.90 18.11
CA ALA A 97 4.31 -1.75 18.85
C ALA A 97 3.97 -2.98 19.69
N PHE A 98 4.29 -4.16 19.17
CA PHE A 98 3.87 -5.44 19.73
C PHE A 98 5.05 -6.36 20.00
N SER A 99 4.91 -7.20 21.02
CA SER A 99 5.75 -8.38 21.16
C SER A 99 5.44 -9.37 20.04
N LYS A 100 6.48 -9.99 19.46
CA LYS A 100 6.34 -10.95 18.36
C LYS A 100 5.48 -12.17 18.70
N ASP A 101 5.35 -12.47 19.99
CA ASP A 101 4.54 -13.59 20.49
C ASP A 101 3.09 -13.22 20.76
N SER A 102 2.72 -11.94 20.60
CA SER A 102 1.35 -11.47 20.77
C SER A 102 0.44 -12.00 19.65
N ALA A 103 -0.73 -12.51 20.02
CA ALA A 103 -1.74 -12.95 19.07
C ALA A 103 -2.16 -11.79 18.12
N TRP A 104 -2.18 -10.56 18.63
CA TRP A 104 -2.46 -9.36 17.83
C TRP A 104 -1.38 -9.08 16.81
N PHE A 105 -0.11 -9.29 17.14
CA PHE A 105 0.99 -9.17 16.18
C PHE A 105 0.81 -10.14 15.03
N ILE A 106 0.64 -11.43 15.32
CA ILE A 106 0.52 -12.49 14.31
C ILE A 106 -0.68 -12.25 13.39
N LEU A 107 -1.83 -11.88 13.98
CA LEU A 107 -3.04 -11.59 13.20
C LEU A 107 -2.86 -10.36 12.30
N SER A 108 -2.33 -9.28 12.85
CA SER A 108 -2.11 -8.02 12.11
C SER A 108 -1.09 -8.19 11.01
N GLU A 109 -0.03 -8.95 11.24
CA GLU A 109 0.98 -9.26 10.24
C GLU A 109 0.39 -10.05 9.07
N LYS A 110 -0.39 -11.11 9.34
CA LYS A 110 -1.06 -11.89 8.30
C LYS A 110 -2.02 -11.03 7.46
N ILE A 111 -2.86 -10.23 8.10
CA ILE A 111 -3.79 -9.31 7.40
C ILE A 111 -3.01 -8.30 6.55
N THR A 112 -1.92 -7.77 7.07
CA THR A 112 -1.06 -6.81 6.37
C THR A 112 -0.44 -7.42 5.11
N TRP A 113 0.05 -8.66 5.18
CA TRP A 113 0.59 -9.39 4.03
C TRP A 113 -0.48 -9.69 2.98
N ILE A 114 -1.68 -10.12 3.39
CA ILE A 114 -2.80 -10.34 2.46
C ILE A 114 -3.14 -9.03 1.72
N TYR A 115 -3.25 -7.91 2.45
CA TYR A 115 -3.50 -6.61 1.84
C TYR A 115 -2.38 -6.19 0.88
N PHE A 116 -1.12 -6.42 1.26
CA PHE A 116 0.04 -6.14 0.42
C PHE A 116 -0.02 -6.89 -0.91
N PHE A 117 -0.31 -8.19 -0.90
CA PHE A 117 -0.41 -8.97 -2.13
C PHE A 117 -1.59 -8.55 -3.01
N ILE A 118 -2.73 -8.21 -2.42
CA ILE A 118 -3.87 -7.67 -3.17
C ILE A 118 -3.50 -6.34 -3.83
N ALA A 119 -2.87 -5.42 -3.10
CA ALA A 119 -2.41 -4.14 -3.64
C ALA A 119 -1.36 -4.32 -4.75
N LEU A 120 -0.46 -5.29 -4.59
CA LEU A 120 0.54 -5.66 -5.58
C LEU A 120 -0.10 -6.15 -6.88
N ILE A 121 -1.06 -7.08 -6.80
CA ILE A 121 -1.82 -7.60 -7.95
C ILE A 121 -2.51 -6.45 -8.71
N ILE A 122 -3.22 -5.59 -7.98
CA ILE A 122 -3.94 -4.46 -8.56
C ILE A 122 -2.97 -3.49 -9.26
N SER A 123 -1.81 -3.24 -8.66
CA SER A 123 -0.78 -2.34 -9.19
C SER A 123 -0.14 -2.91 -10.46
N VAL A 124 0.25 -4.17 -10.46
CA VAL A 124 0.82 -4.86 -11.63
C VAL A 124 -0.18 -4.89 -12.78
N ASN A 125 -1.46 -5.19 -12.51
CA ASN A 125 -2.50 -5.14 -13.53
C ASN A 125 -2.66 -3.76 -14.16
N ALA A 126 -2.57 -2.69 -13.37
CA ALA A 126 -2.65 -1.34 -13.90
C ALA A 126 -1.47 -1.01 -14.82
N ILE A 127 -0.26 -1.43 -14.43
CA ILE A 127 0.96 -1.27 -15.24
C ILE A 127 0.82 -2.06 -16.56
N LEU A 128 0.41 -3.32 -16.49
CA LEU A 128 0.25 -4.17 -17.68
C LEU A 128 -0.80 -3.59 -18.65
N ASN A 129 -1.90 -3.04 -18.14
CA ASN A 129 -2.90 -2.39 -18.97
C ASN A 129 -2.35 -1.11 -19.64
N THR A 130 -1.56 -0.32 -18.90
CA THR A 130 -0.89 0.87 -19.44
C THR A 130 0.07 0.50 -20.56
N VAL A 131 0.93 -0.49 -20.33
CA VAL A 131 1.87 -1.00 -21.35
C VAL A 131 1.11 -1.55 -22.56
N GLY A 132 0.04 -2.32 -22.32
CA GLY A 132 -0.78 -2.88 -23.40
C GLY A 132 -1.42 -1.83 -24.30
N ASP A 133 -1.88 -0.72 -23.73
CA ASP A 133 -2.46 0.39 -24.51
C ASP A 133 -1.38 1.15 -25.31
N GLU A 134 -0.22 1.39 -24.73
CA GLU A 134 0.88 2.04 -25.45
C GLU A 134 1.41 1.18 -26.61
N LEU A 135 1.51 -0.12 -26.42
CA LEU A 135 1.91 -1.05 -27.47
C LEU A 135 0.92 -1.07 -28.63
N LYS A 136 -0.40 -0.90 -28.35
CA LYS A 136 -1.42 -0.80 -29.40
C LYS A 136 -1.34 0.51 -30.20
N LYS A 137 -0.90 1.60 -29.58
CA LYS A 137 -0.74 2.91 -30.25
C LYS A 137 0.44 2.89 -31.23
N ASN A 138 1.44 2.06 -30.99
CA ASN A 138 2.62 1.96 -31.84
C ASN A 138 2.30 1.10 -33.08
N LYS A 139 2.21 1.73 -34.26
CA LYS A 139 1.88 1.08 -35.55
C LYS A 139 2.79 -0.09 -35.91
N GLN A 140 4.08 -0.05 -35.50
CA GLN A 140 5.06 -1.11 -35.80
C GLN A 140 4.84 -2.38 -34.97
N LEU A 141 4.19 -2.28 -33.80
CA LEU A 141 3.95 -3.39 -32.88
C LEU A 141 2.52 -3.94 -32.97
N LYS A 142 1.63 -3.26 -33.72
CA LYS A 142 0.22 -3.64 -33.87
C LYS A 142 0.03 -5.05 -34.44
N ASN A 143 0.96 -5.52 -35.27
CA ASN A 143 0.90 -6.84 -35.91
C ASN A 143 1.54 -7.98 -35.10
N ARG A 144 2.10 -7.69 -33.92
CA ARG A 144 2.67 -8.74 -33.06
C ARG A 144 1.64 -9.20 -32.01
N PRO A 145 1.64 -10.49 -31.62
CA PRO A 145 0.68 -11.05 -30.65
C PRO A 145 0.99 -10.63 -29.19
N MET A 146 1.19 -9.30 -29.00
CA MET A 146 1.57 -8.73 -27.70
C MET A 146 0.48 -8.91 -26.64
N LYS A 147 -0.79 -9.06 -27.05
CA LYS A 147 -1.89 -9.35 -26.11
C LYS A 147 -1.68 -10.70 -25.41
N GLY A 148 -1.26 -11.73 -26.16
CA GLY A 148 -0.97 -13.04 -25.60
C GLY A 148 0.19 -12.99 -24.60
N PHE A 149 1.24 -12.23 -24.90
CA PHE A 149 2.38 -12.09 -24.00
C PHE A 149 2.01 -11.44 -22.65
N ILE A 150 1.21 -10.37 -22.69
CA ILE A 150 0.70 -9.73 -21.48
C ILE A 150 -0.20 -10.66 -20.67
N GLN A 151 -1.02 -11.47 -21.33
CA GLN A 151 -1.88 -12.46 -20.66
C GLN A 151 -1.06 -13.56 -19.98
N ILE A 152 -0.07 -14.12 -20.66
CA ILE A 152 0.84 -15.12 -20.08
C ILE A 152 1.56 -14.56 -18.86
N PHE A 153 2.12 -13.34 -18.97
CA PHE A 153 2.79 -12.71 -17.85
C PHE A 153 1.85 -12.52 -16.64
N ARG A 154 0.60 -12.13 -16.89
CA ARG A 154 -0.41 -11.96 -15.85
C ARG A 154 -0.72 -13.28 -15.14
N VAL A 155 -0.90 -14.36 -15.89
CA VAL A 155 -1.17 -15.69 -15.34
C VAL A 155 0.01 -16.18 -14.50
N VAL A 156 1.23 -16.09 -15.02
CA VAL A 156 2.46 -16.47 -14.30
C VAL A 156 2.59 -15.68 -13.01
N PHE A 157 2.37 -14.36 -13.08
CA PHE A 157 2.44 -13.49 -11.90
C PHE A 157 1.41 -13.90 -10.83
N TYR A 158 0.17 -14.21 -11.22
CA TYR A 158 -0.86 -14.66 -10.27
C TYR A 158 -0.50 -16.01 -9.65
N CYS A 159 0.02 -16.96 -10.43
CA CYS A 159 0.49 -18.23 -9.90
C CYS A 159 1.59 -18.05 -8.85
N VAL A 160 2.57 -17.16 -9.10
CA VAL A 160 3.64 -16.87 -8.14
C VAL A 160 3.07 -16.26 -6.86
N VAL A 161 2.17 -15.29 -6.96
CA VAL A 161 1.56 -14.66 -5.78
C VAL A 161 0.76 -15.67 -4.96
N VAL A 162 -0.03 -16.53 -5.61
CA VAL A 162 -0.79 -17.59 -4.92
C VAL A 162 0.14 -18.55 -4.21
N MET A 163 1.25 -18.98 -4.85
CA MET A 163 2.24 -19.84 -4.21
C MET A 163 2.85 -19.20 -2.96
N VAL A 164 3.17 -17.92 -3.03
CA VAL A 164 3.75 -17.20 -1.87
C VAL A 164 2.74 -17.02 -0.73
N ILE A 165 1.44 -16.85 -1.05
CA ILE A 165 0.39 -16.73 -0.02
C ILE A 165 0.15 -18.08 0.69
N ILE A 166 0.29 -19.20 -0.01
CA ILE A 166 0.07 -20.55 0.54
C ILE A 166 1.29 -21.07 1.30
N SER A 167 2.49 -20.57 0.98
CA SER A 167 3.76 -20.98 1.63
C SER A 167 3.88 -20.42 3.03
#